data_7f1f22693e470b127929b161cb92feb9
#
_entry.id   7f1f22693e470b127929b161cb92feb9
#
_cell.length_a   1.000
_cell.length_b   1.000
_cell.length_c   1.000
_cell.angle_alpha   90.00
_cell.angle_beta   90.00
_cell.angle_gamma   90.00
#
_symmetry.space_group_name_H-M   'P 1'
#
loop_
_entity.id
_entity.type
_entity.pdbx_description
1 polymer ?
#
loop_
_entity_poly.entity_id
_entity_poly.type
_entity_poly.pdbx_seq_one_letter_code
_entity_poly.pdbx_strand_id
1 'polypeptide(L)'
;MRKLFSLDRFEGEIAVCISDDDEKFDLPRSLLGDMRQHDVFSAEIDGESLCDIIPMPEERDRRIAANKARLLRLAGRGKNS
;
A
#
# COMPACT_ATOMS: atom_id res chain seq x y z
N MET A 1 4.10 -13.48 11.18
CA MET A 1 2.96 -13.46 10.26
C MET A 1 3.21 -12.48 9.13
N ARG A 2 3.19 -12.96 7.91
CA ARG A 2 3.47 -12.10 6.74
C ARG A 2 2.18 -11.57 6.15
N LYS A 3 2.17 -10.28 5.82
CA LYS A 3 1.03 -9.63 5.19
C LYS A 3 1.48 -8.70 4.07
N LEU A 4 0.53 -8.28 3.25
CA LEU A 4 0.75 -7.25 2.25
C LEU A 4 0.45 -5.89 2.85
N PHE A 5 1.27 -4.91 2.48
CA PHE A 5 1.14 -3.53 2.95
C PHE A 5 1.22 -2.59 1.75
N SER A 6 0.60 -1.44 1.87
CA SER A 6 0.78 -0.37 0.89
C SER A 6 1.36 0.85 1.60
N LEU A 7 2.25 1.54 0.91
CA LEU A 7 2.84 2.77 1.41
C LEU A 7 1.87 3.91 1.15
N ASP A 8 1.24 4.39 2.23
CA ASP A 8 0.22 5.44 2.11
C ASP A 8 0.85 6.80 1.83
N ARG A 9 1.81 7.18 2.65
CA ARG A 9 2.50 8.47 2.51
C ARG A 9 3.76 8.50 3.35
N PHE A 10 4.57 9.54 3.12
CA PHE A 10 5.70 9.85 4.00
C PHE A 10 5.35 11.06 4.85
N GLU A 11 5.70 11.00 6.12
CA GLU A 11 5.61 12.11 7.04
C GLU A 11 7.01 12.35 7.61
N GLY A 12 7.79 13.21 6.97
CA GLY A 12 9.20 13.43 7.34
C GLY A 12 10.01 12.16 7.19
N GLU A 13 10.58 11.69 8.27
CA GLU A 13 11.38 10.46 8.29
C GLU A 13 10.55 9.21 8.50
N ILE A 14 9.24 9.34 8.58
CA ILE A 14 8.33 8.24 8.83
C ILE A 14 7.58 7.86 7.56
N ALA A 15 7.53 6.55 7.28
CA ALA A 15 6.70 6.00 6.21
C ALA A 15 5.44 5.41 6.85
N VAL A 16 4.29 5.91 6.45
CA VAL A 16 3.00 5.43 6.93
C VAL A 16 2.52 4.33 6.01
N CYS A 17 2.39 3.13 6.54
CA CYS A 17 2.01 1.93 5.79
C CYS A 17 0.70 1.36 6.30
N ILE A 18 -0.12 0.86 5.40
CA ILE A 18 -1.42 0.29 5.74
C ILE A 18 -1.45 -1.16 5.30
N SER A 19 -1.85 -2.05 6.20
CA SER A 19 -1.96 -3.47 5.89
C SER A 19 -3.26 -3.78 5.15
N ASP A 20 -3.39 -5.01 4.65
CA ASP A 20 -4.63 -5.45 4.02
C ASP A 20 -5.83 -5.43 4.97
N ASP A 21 -5.55 -5.49 6.26
CA ASP A 21 -6.60 -5.41 7.31
C ASP A 21 -6.85 -3.98 7.76
N ASP A 22 -6.33 -2.99 7.07
CA ASP A 22 -6.44 -1.57 7.39
C ASP A 22 -5.72 -1.18 8.69
N GLU A 23 -4.74 -1.95 9.12
CA GLU A 23 -3.91 -1.59 10.25
C GLU A 23 -2.79 -0.65 9.80
N LYS A 24 -2.58 0.41 10.58
CA LYS A 24 -1.57 1.42 10.29
C LYS A 24 -0.25 1.05 10.96
N PHE A 25 0.83 1.14 10.21
CA PHE A 25 2.18 0.94 10.73
C PHE A 25 3.05 2.13 10.35
N ASP A 26 3.75 2.69 11.33
CA ASP A 26 4.70 3.78 11.10
C ASP A 26 6.10 3.17 11.12
N LEU A 27 6.80 3.27 9.99
CA LEU A 27 8.13 2.70 9.84
C LEU A 27 9.15 3.79 9.55
N PRO A 28 10.43 3.56 9.90
CA PRO A 28 11.47 4.48 9.45
C PRO A 28 11.52 4.48 7.91
N ARG A 29 11.61 5.67 7.33
CA ARG A 29 11.66 5.82 5.89
C ARG A 29 12.83 5.04 5.26
N SER A 30 13.96 4.98 5.96
CA SER A 30 15.14 4.26 5.50
C SER A 30 14.90 2.76 5.33
N LEU A 31 13.91 2.20 6.02
CA LEU A 31 13.60 0.78 5.94
C LEU A 31 13.02 0.41 4.59
N LEU A 32 12.35 1.34 3.91
CA LEU A 32 11.70 1.10 2.63
C LEU A 32 12.57 1.44 1.42
N GLY A 33 13.73 2.06 1.64
CA GLY A 33 14.66 2.36 0.56
C GLY A 33 14.07 3.27 -0.51
N ASP A 34 14.00 2.77 -1.75
CA ASP A 34 13.54 3.55 -2.90
C ASP A 34 12.04 3.46 -3.15
N MET A 35 11.28 2.86 -2.23
CA MET A 35 9.84 2.75 -2.41
C MET A 35 9.18 4.11 -2.43
N ARG A 36 8.10 4.20 -3.18
CA ARG A 36 7.34 5.43 -3.37
C ARG A 36 5.93 5.28 -2.84
N GLN A 37 5.24 6.41 -2.71
CA GLN A 37 3.84 6.43 -2.32
C GLN A 37 3.03 5.50 -3.24
N HIS A 38 2.15 4.72 -2.63
CA HIS A 38 1.29 3.72 -3.28
C HIS A 38 1.99 2.41 -3.68
N ASP A 39 3.27 2.28 -3.43
CA ASP A 39 3.95 0.99 -3.64
C ASP A 39 3.41 -0.04 -2.66
N VAL A 40 3.38 -1.30 -3.11
CA VAL A 40 2.94 -2.43 -2.30
C VAL A 40 4.15 -3.31 -2.00
N PHE A 41 4.17 -3.84 -0.79
CA PHE A 41 5.23 -4.75 -0.37
C PHE A 41 4.65 -5.80 0.58
N SER A 42 5.34 -6.93 0.70
CA SER A 42 5.05 -7.91 1.74
C SER A 42 6.07 -7.77 2.84
N ALA A 43 5.66 -8.06 4.05
CA ALA A 43 6.56 -7.99 5.20
C ALA A 43 6.08 -8.91 6.30
N GLU A 44 7.02 -9.32 7.14
CA GLU A 44 6.75 -10.10 8.32
C GLU A 44 6.49 -9.16 9.49
N ILE A 45 5.42 -9.41 10.24
CA ILE A 45 5.09 -8.59 11.40
C ILE A 45 5.89 -9.09 12.60
N ASP A 46 6.60 -8.16 13.24
CA ASP A 46 7.40 -8.41 14.43
C ASP A 46 7.01 -7.38 15.49
N GLY A 47 5.99 -7.72 16.29
CA GLY A 47 5.45 -6.78 17.26
C GLY A 47 4.81 -5.57 16.59
N GLU A 48 5.35 -4.38 16.86
CA GLU A 48 4.89 -3.13 16.25
C GLU A 48 5.72 -2.74 15.03
N SER A 49 6.65 -3.59 14.64
CA SER A 49 7.55 -3.33 13.53
C SER A 49 7.37 -4.36 12.43
N LEU A 50 7.99 -4.09 11.29
CA LEU A 50 7.99 -5.00 10.15
C LEU A 50 9.42 -5.36 9.80
N CYS A 51 9.61 -6.58 9.32
CA CYS A 51 10.91 -7.05 8.85
C CYS A 51 10.73 -7.84 7.57
N ASP A 52 11.86 -8.16 6.92
CA ASP A 52 11.88 -8.98 5.72
C ASP A 52 10.95 -8.39 4.64
N ILE A 53 11.15 -7.13 4.33
CA ILE A 53 10.32 -6.37 3.39
C ILE A 53 10.68 -6.75 1.96
N ILE A 54 9.67 -7.16 1.20
CA ILE A 54 9.83 -7.58 -0.20
C ILE A 54 8.91 -6.73 -1.07
N PRO A 55 9.46 -5.86 -1.94
CA PRO A 55 8.63 -5.07 -2.84
C PRO A 55 7.80 -5.94 -3.78
N MET A 56 6.58 -5.51 -4.03
CA MET A 56 5.63 -6.23 -4.88
C MET A 56 5.08 -5.28 -5.97
N PRO A 57 5.89 -4.90 -6.97
CA PRO A 57 5.47 -3.91 -7.96
C PRO A 57 4.27 -4.38 -8.79
N GLU A 58 4.13 -5.66 -9.02
CA GLU A 58 2.98 -6.19 -9.76
C GLU A 58 1.67 -5.98 -9.02
N GLU A 59 1.69 -6.07 -7.70
CA GLU A 59 0.51 -5.83 -6.88
C GLU A 59 0.08 -4.37 -6.91
N ARG A 60 1.05 -3.45 -6.94
CA ARG A 60 0.77 -2.04 -7.07
C ARG A 60 0.02 -1.76 -8.38
N ASP A 61 0.54 -2.28 -9.48
CA ASP A 61 -0.06 -2.09 -10.79
C ASP A 61 -1.47 -2.68 -10.85
N ARG A 62 -1.65 -3.86 -10.27
CA ARG A 62 -2.95 -4.52 -10.21
C ARG A 62 -3.96 -3.70 -9.42
N ARG A 63 -3.57 -3.13 -8.29
CA ARG A 63 -4.45 -2.32 -7.44
C ARG A 63 -4.83 -1.02 -8.14
N ILE A 64 -3.88 -0.37 -8.80
CA ILE A 64 -4.14 0.85 -9.55
C ILE A 64 -5.14 0.58 -10.66
N ALA A 65 -4.96 -0.50 -11.42
CA ALA A 65 -5.88 -0.88 -12.49
C ALA A 65 -7.28 -1.17 -11.96
N ALA A 66 -7.38 -1.87 -10.83
CA ALA A 66 -8.65 -2.20 -10.21
C ALA A 66 -9.41 -0.94 -9.76
N ASN A 67 -8.70 0.00 -9.14
CA ASN A 67 -9.29 1.26 -8.69
C ASN A 67 -9.76 2.09 -9.89
N LYS A 68 -8.98 2.13 -10.95
CA LYS A 68 -9.34 2.86 -12.16
C LYS A 68 -10.59 2.28 -12.81
N ALA A 69 -10.69 0.96 -12.89
CA ALA A 69 -11.87 0.29 -13.43
C ALA A 69 -13.11 0.58 -12.59
N ARG A 70 -12.94 0.60 -11.26
CA ARG A 70 -14.04 0.91 -10.34
C ARG A 70 -14.56 2.32 -10.56
N LEU A 71 -13.67 3.30 -10.70
CA LEU A 71 -14.05 4.69 -10.92
C LEU A 71 -14.80 4.86 -12.24
N LEU A 72 -14.33 4.23 -13.31
CA LEU A 72 -15.01 4.27 -14.59
C LEU A 72 -16.40 3.65 -14.51
N ARG A 73 -16.54 2.57 -13.78
CA ARG A 73 -17.83 1.89 -13.60
C ARG A 73 -18.81 2.79 -12.85
N LEU A 74 -18.35 3.45 -11.80
CA LEU A 74 -19.20 4.36 -11.03
C LEU A 74 -19.64 5.56 -11.87
N ALA A 75 -18.74 6.11 -12.67
CA ALA A 75 -19.04 7.23 -13.54
C ALA A 75 -20.10 6.85 -14.57
N GLY A 76 -19.98 5.65 -15.16
CA GLY A 76 -20.96 5.14 -16.10
C GLY A 76 -22.33 4.96 -15.47
N ARG A 77 -22.37 4.46 -14.25
CA ARG A 77 -23.61 4.27 -13.50
C ARG A 77 -24.29 5.62 -13.22
N GLY A 78 -23.49 6.63 -12.87
CA GLY A 78 -23.99 7.96 -12.62
C GLY A 78 -24.66 8.59 -13.84
N LYS A 79 -24.13 8.33 -15.03
CA LYS A 79 -24.70 8.83 -16.27
C LYS A 79 -26.05 8.21 -16.60
N ASN A 80 -26.27 7.01 -16.13
CA ASN A 80 -27.50 6.24 -16.44
C ASN A 80 -28.62 6.49 -15.44
N SER A 81 -28.36 7.23 -14.44
CA SER A 81 -29.37 7.51 -13.39
C SER A 81 -30.07 8.85 -13.55
#